data_c5609f912c2fb9c2642febfaa9d08a73
#
_entry.id   c5609f912c2fb9c2642febfaa9d08a73
#
_cell.length_a   1.000
_cell.length_b   1.000
_cell.length_c   1.000
_cell.angle_alpha   90.00
_cell.angle_beta   90.00
_cell.angle_gamma   90.00
#
_symmetry.space_group_name_H-M   'P 1'
#
loop_
_entity.id
_entity.type
_entity.pdbx_description
1 polymer ?
#
loop_
_entity_poly.entity_id
_entity_poly.type
_entity_poly.pdbx_seq_one_letter_code
_entity_poly.pdbx_strand_id
1 'polypeptide(L)'
;MFREKAFSQVSSSFVSPLFPKAGETVEISILLSVRPEVVILKYDTDTGLVFGKEMKEEGMENGAYRYSVSVPVTTDGEKFTWYFSYIISGVSRYYSKKGITRYVPSFINRFSLIPGLESPLWVASSTCYQIFPDRFNNGDPNVGAKEGEYEFDGGSVSTPEWTDEPKEWNESRCCDFYNGDLKGISDKVEYLKSLGISAVYLNPIFSSRSVHRYDTVDFNHIDEKLGGDPALASMVKTLHENGIRVILDISINHTGLDAVWLKKAREDENSDEHDFYYFKSDGSVECWQDVRTLPQLRYSSSLLRSYMFRRPDSVMKKFLLPPYSIDAWRLDVSPEVGRRGSDQLCKDVWREVRKEMHSVKKDVYLVGEDWDDSAPYMNGDIWDGTMNYYGSGRILRSWMGQRDRFLSKDCGHSAEREENWTGYEVAGGMKEALDGVSDQNVFFQMNLIDSHDTPRFHNDKAVFDRDIYKGAIMAMYMLPGMPNLYYGDEVGIKGRLGSNEGARFPMEWREEYWDMDMLSFHRAMGKARKEKWLGYASYRIEEVDEKAFAVLRFTDHDAYVALVNRGEKREVKLDLFALPSDRVEIVYGKGEAKTEGKELNVSFEEKESILIKMWK
;
A
#
# COMPACT_ATOMS: atom_id res chain seq x y z
N MET A 1 16.62 29.51 11.25
CA MET A 1 16.81 28.06 11.40
C MET A 1 17.47 27.81 12.74
N PHE A 2 17.03 26.81 13.52
CA PHE A 2 17.68 26.44 14.77
C PHE A 2 19.03 25.78 14.46
N ARG A 3 20.05 26.05 15.27
CA ARG A 3 21.36 25.38 15.16
C ARG A 3 21.31 23.96 15.72
N GLU A 4 20.49 23.74 16.75
CA GLU A 4 20.23 22.44 17.34
C GLU A 4 19.35 21.57 16.44
N LYS A 5 19.54 20.26 16.51
CA LYS A 5 18.74 19.23 15.84
C LYS A 5 18.05 18.37 16.88
N ALA A 6 16.86 17.89 16.55
CA ALA A 6 16.10 16.94 17.35
C ALA A 6 15.49 15.89 16.44
N PHE A 7 15.33 14.67 16.95
CA PHE A 7 14.62 13.60 16.24
C PHE A 7 13.93 12.66 17.22
N SER A 8 12.67 12.41 16.96
CA SER A 8 11.84 11.34 17.53
C SER A 8 10.75 11.01 16.53
N GLN A 9 10.24 9.79 16.57
CA GLN A 9 9.19 9.32 15.67
C GLN A 9 8.44 8.15 16.33
N VAL A 10 7.21 7.87 15.89
CA VAL A 10 6.50 6.65 16.27
C VAL A 10 7.09 5.49 15.44
N SER A 11 8.11 4.86 15.99
CA SER A 11 8.87 3.77 15.38
C SER A 11 9.50 2.89 16.47
N SER A 12 10.00 1.73 16.10
CA SER A 12 10.60 0.78 17.05
C SER A 12 11.82 1.32 17.81
N SER A 13 12.51 2.34 17.28
CA SER A 13 13.68 2.96 17.95
C SER A 13 13.31 4.01 18.99
N PHE A 14 12.08 4.54 18.96
CA PHE A 14 11.70 5.68 19.81
C PHE A 14 10.47 5.43 20.68
N VAL A 15 9.72 4.36 20.40
CA VAL A 15 8.49 4.02 21.13
C VAL A 15 8.45 2.51 21.37
N SER A 16 8.39 2.09 22.64
CA SER A 16 8.36 0.68 23.01
C SER A 16 7.37 0.39 24.18
N PRO A 17 6.39 -0.52 24.02
CA PRO A 17 6.00 -1.17 22.75
C PRO A 17 5.34 -0.20 21.77
N LEU A 18 5.49 -0.47 20.46
CA LEU A 18 4.91 0.35 19.38
C LEU A 18 3.38 0.17 19.27
N PHE A 19 2.86 -0.98 19.71
CA PHE A 19 1.43 -1.34 19.73
C PHE A 19 1.02 -1.69 21.17
N PRO A 20 0.93 -0.69 22.07
CA PRO A 20 0.57 -0.93 23.47
C PRO A 20 -0.93 -1.22 23.62
N LYS A 21 -1.26 -1.98 24.67
CA LYS A 21 -2.64 -2.11 25.16
C LYS A 21 -2.91 -1.10 26.29
N ALA A 22 -4.19 -0.86 26.57
CA ALA A 22 -4.55 -0.06 27.75
C ALA A 22 -3.96 -0.69 29.03
N GLY A 23 -3.44 0.18 29.90
CA GLY A 23 -2.78 -0.19 31.14
C GLY A 23 -1.31 -0.56 31.00
N GLU A 24 -0.79 -0.72 29.79
CA GLU A 24 0.65 -0.90 29.57
C GLU A 24 1.43 0.41 29.72
N THR A 25 2.72 0.28 29.98
CA THR A 25 3.65 1.40 30.03
C THR A 25 4.40 1.48 28.72
N VAL A 26 4.46 2.67 28.12
CA VAL A 26 5.21 2.96 26.88
C VAL A 26 6.42 3.79 27.22
N GLU A 27 7.60 3.34 26.80
CA GLU A 27 8.80 4.15 26.81
C GLU A 27 8.85 5.00 25.53
N ILE A 28 9.08 6.30 25.70
CA ILE A 28 9.19 7.27 24.60
C ILE A 28 10.52 7.97 24.72
N SER A 29 11.23 8.10 23.61
CA SER A 29 12.56 8.72 23.56
C SER A 29 12.70 9.79 22.49
N ILE A 30 13.71 10.64 22.66
CA ILE A 30 14.13 11.68 21.72
C ILE A 30 15.65 11.78 21.68
N LEU A 31 16.19 12.08 20.49
CA LEU A 31 17.60 12.43 20.27
C LEU A 31 17.75 13.93 20.10
N LEU A 32 18.73 14.53 20.77
CA LEU A 32 19.06 15.96 20.71
C LEU A 32 20.55 16.14 20.35
N SER A 33 20.86 17.04 19.42
CA SER A 33 22.26 17.30 19.02
C SER A 33 23.07 18.08 20.07
N VAL A 34 22.39 18.71 21.00
CA VAL A 34 22.97 19.48 22.11
C VAL A 34 22.34 19.04 23.44
N ARG A 35 23.08 19.13 24.53
CA ARG A 35 22.59 18.77 25.86
C ARG A 35 21.72 19.91 26.40
N PRO A 36 20.41 19.71 26.65
CA PRO A 36 19.50 20.70 27.23
C PRO A 36 19.64 20.77 28.76
N GLU A 37 19.09 21.81 29.36
CA GLU A 37 18.96 21.96 30.81
C GLU A 37 17.94 20.98 31.39
N VAL A 38 16.85 20.74 30.65
CA VAL A 38 15.76 19.81 31.01
C VAL A 38 15.03 19.38 29.76
N VAL A 39 14.53 18.13 29.73
CA VAL A 39 13.62 17.59 28.70
C VAL A 39 12.36 17.07 29.37
N ILE A 40 11.21 17.48 28.88
CA ILE A 40 9.90 17.09 29.40
C ILE A 40 9.06 16.51 28.28
N LEU A 41 8.56 15.29 28.46
CA LEU A 41 7.47 14.75 27.63
C LEU A 41 6.16 15.42 28.07
N LYS A 42 5.47 16.05 27.12
CA LYS A 42 4.12 16.58 27.30
C LYS A 42 3.14 15.65 26.61
N TYR A 43 2.22 15.03 27.33
CA TYR A 43 1.32 14.01 26.77
C TYR A 43 -0.12 14.22 27.26
N ASP A 44 -1.06 13.71 26.47
CA ASP A 44 -2.49 13.77 26.67
C ASP A 44 -3.09 12.38 26.37
N THR A 45 -3.99 11.94 27.22
CA THR A 45 -4.71 10.67 27.10
C THR A 45 -6.14 10.86 26.57
N ASP A 46 -6.34 11.86 25.71
CA ASP A 46 -7.61 12.27 25.10
C ASP A 46 -8.64 12.87 26.08
N THR A 47 -8.19 13.24 27.27
CA THR A 47 -9.02 13.93 28.26
C THR A 47 -9.00 15.45 28.10
N GLY A 48 -8.17 15.97 27.17
CA GLY A 48 -7.88 17.40 27.05
C GLY A 48 -6.94 17.96 28.13
N LEU A 49 -6.47 17.09 29.03
CA LEU A 49 -5.52 17.45 30.09
C LEU A 49 -4.11 17.04 29.70
N VAL A 50 -3.24 18.02 29.49
CA VAL A 50 -1.83 17.79 29.16
C VAL A 50 -1.00 17.60 30.42
N PHE A 51 -0.43 16.42 30.57
CA PHE A 51 0.52 16.10 31.64
C PHE A 51 1.95 16.39 31.19
N GLY A 52 2.85 16.52 32.17
CA GLY A 52 4.29 16.66 31.93
C GLY A 52 5.09 15.68 32.76
N LYS A 53 6.04 14.99 32.14
CA LYS A 53 6.98 14.12 32.86
C LYS A 53 8.40 14.40 32.40
N GLU A 54 9.31 14.64 33.35
CA GLU A 54 10.72 14.85 33.05
C GLU A 54 11.35 13.56 32.48
N MET A 55 12.17 13.74 31.46
CA MET A 55 12.87 12.66 30.77
C MET A 55 14.30 12.52 31.30
N LYS A 56 14.76 11.29 31.39
CA LYS A 56 16.11 10.95 31.87
C LYS A 56 17.07 10.85 30.68
N GLU A 57 18.28 11.37 30.86
CA GLU A 57 19.37 11.20 29.92
C GLU A 57 19.90 9.75 29.99
N GLU A 58 19.93 9.06 28.85
CA GLU A 58 20.43 7.68 28.73
C GLU A 58 21.87 7.62 28.19
N GLY A 59 22.41 8.75 27.76
CA GLY A 59 23.75 8.84 27.19
C GLY A 59 23.80 9.34 25.75
N MET A 60 24.91 9.11 25.09
CA MET A 60 25.09 9.50 23.67
C MET A 60 24.88 8.31 22.74
N GLU A 61 24.11 8.56 21.69
CA GLU A 61 23.85 7.60 20.64
C GLU A 61 23.94 8.26 19.26
N ASN A 62 24.73 7.68 18.36
CA ASN A 62 24.98 8.21 17.00
C ASN A 62 25.38 9.71 17.01
N GLY A 63 26.11 10.15 18.06
CA GLY A 63 26.54 11.53 18.23
C GLY A 63 25.46 12.51 18.69
N ALA A 64 24.36 12.00 19.25
CA ALA A 64 23.27 12.76 19.84
C ALA A 64 23.00 12.30 21.29
N TYR A 65 22.46 13.17 22.12
CA TYR A 65 22.02 12.84 23.47
C TYR A 65 20.64 12.19 23.41
N ARG A 66 20.49 10.97 23.96
CA ARG A 66 19.22 10.27 24.08
C ARG A 66 18.56 10.60 25.43
N TYR A 67 17.30 10.95 25.38
CA TYR A 67 16.42 11.11 26.57
C TYR A 67 15.23 10.17 26.44
N SER A 68 14.87 9.51 27.53
CA SER A 68 13.72 8.60 27.57
C SER A 68 12.85 8.83 28.81
N VAL A 69 11.58 8.40 28.72
CA VAL A 69 10.66 8.33 29.85
C VAL A 69 9.57 7.30 29.57
N SER A 70 9.18 6.57 30.61
CA SER A 70 8.06 5.64 30.56
C SER A 70 6.80 6.27 31.10
N VAL A 71 5.69 6.19 30.38
CA VAL A 71 4.38 6.71 30.77
C VAL A 71 3.30 5.64 30.60
N PRO A 72 2.27 5.58 31.49
CA PRO A 72 1.19 4.63 31.32
C PRO A 72 0.24 5.09 30.20
N VAL A 73 -0.25 4.13 29.44
CA VAL A 73 -1.31 4.31 28.47
C VAL A 73 -2.61 3.80 29.07
N THR A 74 -3.60 4.66 29.24
CA THR A 74 -4.78 4.38 30.08
C THR A 74 -6.05 4.07 29.32
N THR A 75 -6.11 4.31 28.00
CA THR A 75 -7.34 4.17 27.19
C THR A 75 -7.12 3.30 25.95
N ASP A 76 -8.05 2.36 25.71
CA ASP A 76 -8.10 1.56 24.49
C ASP A 76 -8.94 2.29 23.42
N GLY A 77 -8.41 2.32 22.19
CA GLY A 77 -9.11 2.87 21.03
C GLY A 77 -9.14 4.39 20.92
N GLU A 78 -8.69 5.10 21.95
CA GLU A 78 -8.53 6.57 21.94
C GLU A 78 -7.07 6.94 21.67
N LYS A 79 -6.83 8.12 21.09
CA LYS A 79 -5.47 8.55 20.76
C LYS A 79 -4.73 9.00 22.02
N PHE A 80 -3.59 8.38 22.29
CA PHE A 80 -2.57 8.88 23.18
C PHE A 80 -1.64 9.79 22.40
N THR A 81 -1.52 11.07 22.76
CA THR A 81 -0.76 12.06 21.99
C THR A 81 0.34 12.70 22.80
N TRP A 82 1.45 13.11 22.17
CA TRP A 82 2.54 13.79 22.86
C TRP A 82 3.34 14.72 21.96
N TYR A 83 4.14 15.57 22.61
CA TYR A 83 5.22 16.36 22.08
C TYR A 83 6.30 16.56 23.14
N PHE A 84 7.46 17.00 22.73
CA PHE A 84 8.57 17.27 23.65
C PHE A 84 8.73 18.75 23.90
N SER A 85 9.09 19.11 25.15
CA SER A 85 9.48 20.46 25.55
C SER A 85 10.85 20.39 26.22
N TYR A 86 11.78 21.26 25.84
CA TYR A 86 13.11 21.30 26.43
C TYR A 86 13.68 22.72 26.47
N ILE A 87 14.68 22.95 27.30
CA ILE A 87 15.29 24.26 27.52
C ILE A 87 16.76 24.22 27.10
N ILE A 88 17.16 25.17 26.26
CA ILE A 88 18.56 25.38 25.86
C ILE A 88 18.89 26.86 26.09
N SER A 89 19.93 27.14 26.92
CA SER A 89 20.38 28.50 27.28
C SER A 89 19.20 29.38 27.75
N GLY A 90 18.37 28.82 28.65
CA GLY A 90 17.21 29.50 29.24
C GLY A 90 16.04 29.73 28.27
N VAL A 91 16.10 29.16 27.04
CA VAL A 91 15.06 29.37 26.02
C VAL A 91 14.33 28.07 25.74
N SER A 92 12.99 28.10 25.86
CA SER A 92 12.12 26.96 25.58
C SER A 92 12.10 26.62 24.10
N ARG A 93 12.08 25.30 23.83
CA ARG A 93 11.89 24.67 22.54
C ARG A 93 10.81 23.61 22.67
N TYR A 94 10.13 23.38 21.56
CA TYR A 94 9.15 22.31 21.43
C TYR A 94 9.48 21.49 20.18
N TYR A 95 9.35 20.17 20.29
CA TYR A 95 9.55 19.27 19.16
C TYR A 95 8.30 18.41 18.93
N SER A 96 7.87 18.33 17.70
CA SER A 96 6.68 17.61 17.22
C SER A 96 6.89 17.14 15.78
N LYS A 97 5.88 16.60 15.12
CA LYS A 97 5.92 16.26 13.67
C LYS A 97 6.40 17.43 12.79
N LYS A 98 6.13 18.67 13.19
CA LYS A 98 6.65 19.87 12.47
C LYS A 98 8.11 20.21 12.76
N GLY A 99 8.82 19.35 13.50
CA GLY A 99 10.19 19.65 13.94
C GLY A 99 10.24 20.62 15.12
N ILE A 100 11.35 21.38 15.25
CA ILE A 100 11.61 22.29 16.37
C ILE A 100 10.87 23.61 16.17
N THR A 101 10.14 24.05 17.20
CA THR A 101 9.43 25.34 17.24
C THR A 101 9.68 26.08 18.56
N ARG A 102 9.34 27.37 18.63
CA ARG A 102 9.32 28.18 19.88
C ARG A 102 7.92 28.35 20.47
N TYR A 103 6.93 27.75 19.87
CA TYR A 103 5.54 27.75 20.32
C TYR A 103 5.06 26.30 20.52
N VAL A 104 4.08 26.14 21.40
CA VAL A 104 3.45 24.84 21.67
C VAL A 104 2.78 24.33 20.38
N PRO A 105 3.04 23.09 19.96
CA PRO A 105 2.44 22.54 18.75
C PRO A 105 0.93 22.33 18.92
N SER A 106 0.17 22.57 17.84
CA SER A 106 -1.25 22.24 17.78
C SER A 106 -1.45 20.72 17.89
N PHE A 107 -2.67 20.30 18.26
CA PHE A 107 -3.03 18.89 18.46
C PHE A 107 -2.69 18.01 17.23
N ILE A 108 -3.02 18.47 16.01
CA ILE A 108 -2.79 17.74 14.76
C ILE A 108 -1.30 17.49 14.44
N ASN A 109 -0.40 18.25 15.05
CA ASN A 109 1.04 18.13 14.85
C ASN A 109 1.74 17.31 15.96
N ARG A 110 0.99 16.76 16.91
CA ARG A 110 1.54 15.89 17.95
C ARG A 110 1.78 14.49 17.40
N PHE A 111 2.74 13.78 17.98
CA PHE A 111 2.86 12.34 17.79
C PHE A 111 1.66 11.64 18.43
N SER A 112 1.28 10.48 17.91
CA SER A 112 0.12 9.77 18.42
C SER A 112 0.28 8.25 18.38
N LEU A 113 -0.33 7.58 19.35
CA LEU A 113 -0.57 6.14 19.37
C LEU A 113 -2.07 5.88 19.55
N ILE A 114 -2.53 4.78 18.99
CA ILE A 114 -3.86 4.21 19.24
C ILE A 114 -3.63 2.96 20.09
N PRO A 115 -3.86 3.01 21.41
CA PRO A 115 -3.73 1.86 22.28
C PRO A 115 -4.73 0.77 21.90
N GLY A 116 -4.31 -0.49 21.98
CA GLY A 116 -5.18 -1.62 21.61
C GLY A 116 -5.42 -1.75 20.09
N LEU A 117 -4.72 -0.99 19.26
CA LEU A 117 -4.82 -1.12 17.80
C LEU A 117 -4.46 -2.55 17.38
N GLU A 118 -5.46 -3.31 16.96
CA GLU A 118 -5.25 -4.60 16.31
C GLU A 118 -4.77 -4.36 14.88
N SER A 119 -3.58 -4.85 14.56
CA SER A 119 -2.95 -4.58 13.27
C SER A 119 -2.21 -5.80 12.75
N PRO A 120 -2.19 -5.99 11.43
CA PRO A 120 -1.50 -7.11 10.78
C PRO A 120 0.02 -6.83 10.73
N LEU A 121 0.74 -7.12 11.83
CA LEU A 121 2.15 -6.77 12.00
C LEU A 121 3.06 -7.32 10.89
N TRP A 122 2.63 -8.36 10.18
CA TRP A 122 3.37 -8.94 9.07
C TRP A 122 3.52 -7.99 7.86
N VAL A 123 2.58 -7.05 7.67
CA VAL A 123 2.52 -6.16 6.50
C VAL A 123 3.77 -5.29 6.39
N ALA A 124 4.19 -4.67 7.49
CA ALA A 124 5.32 -3.74 7.52
C ALA A 124 6.65 -4.36 7.03
N SER A 125 6.81 -5.68 7.18
CA SER A 125 8.01 -6.42 6.77
C SER A 125 7.84 -7.17 5.45
N SER A 126 6.68 -7.04 4.80
CA SER A 126 6.36 -7.76 3.56
C SER A 126 6.73 -6.97 2.31
N THR A 127 6.90 -7.72 1.23
CA THR A 127 6.93 -7.23 -0.15
C THR A 127 5.82 -7.95 -0.90
N CYS A 128 4.92 -7.19 -1.51
CA CYS A 128 3.76 -7.71 -2.22
C CYS A 128 4.01 -7.79 -3.72
N TYR A 129 3.34 -8.75 -4.36
CA TYR A 129 3.33 -8.90 -5.81
C TYR A 129 1.88 -9.00 -6.26
N GLN A 130 1.43 -8.02 -7.04
CA GLN A 130 0.07 -8.00 -7.58
C GLN A 130 -0.03 -8.85 -8.83
N ILE A 131 -1.00 -9.75 -8.87
CA ILE A 131 -1.25 -10.68 -9.97
C ILE A 131 -2.66 -10.46 -10.54
N PHE A 132 -2.75 -10.30 -11.85
CA PHE A 132 -3.99 -10.46 -12.61
C PHE A 132 -4.07 -11.92 -13.06
N PRO A 133 -4.89 -12.78 -12.40
CA PRO A 133 -4.75 -14.24 -12.51
C PRO A 133 -4.82 -14.78 -13.94
N ASP A 134 -5.78 -14.29 -14.73
CA ASP A 134 -5.96 -14.69 -16.13
C ASP A 134 -4.72 -14.43 -17.02
N ARG A 135 -3.88 -13.46 -16.62
CA ARG A 135 -2.73 -12.97 -17.42
C ARG A 135 -1.37 -13.39 -16.85
N PHE A 136 -1.35 -14.22 -15.81
CA PHE A 136 -0.08 -14.53 -15.13
C PHE A 136 0.56 -15.83 -15.62
N ASN A 137 -0.11 -16.97 -15.48
CA ASN A 137 0.39 -18.26 -15.93
C ASN A 137 -0.73 -19.29 -16.01
N ASN A 138 -0.79 -20.05 -17.12
CA ASN A 138 -1.68 -21.20 -17.26
C ASN A 138 -1.00 -22.44 -16.68
N GLY A 139 -1.51 -22.97 -15.58
CA GLY A 139 -0.98 -24.13 -14.86
C GLY A 139 -1.75 -25.43 -15.18
N ASP A 140 -3.02 -25.32 -15.56
CA ASP A 140 -3.85 -26.46 -15.96
C ASP A 140 -4.59 -26.15 -17.27
N PRO A 141 -4.13 -26.69 -18.40
CA PRO A 141 -4.73 -26.42 -19.70
C PRO A 141 -6.18 -26.97 -19.87
N ASN A 142 -6.68 -27.73 -18.89
CA ASN A 142 -8.07 -28.20 -18.89
C ASN A 142 -9.02 -27.20 -18.20
N VAL A 143 -8.46 -26.21 -17.51
CA VAL A 143 -9.17 -25.13 -16.83
C VAL A 143 -9.14 -23.89 -17.74
N GLY A 144 -10.21 -23.10 -17.70
CA GLY A 144 -10.28 -21.84 -18.46
C GLY A 144 -11.57 -21.69 -19.26
N ALA A 145 -11.73 -20.54 -19.87
CA ALA A 145 -12.82 -20.23 -20.79
C ALA A 145 -12.58 -20.92 -22.14
N LYS A 146 -13.68 -21.16 -22.87
CA LYS A 146 -13.65 -21.75 -24.22
C LYS A 146 -14.10 -20.72 -25.24
N GLU A 147 -13.49 -20.75 -26.42
CA GLU A 147 -13.87 -19.88 -27.53
C GLU A 147 -15.38 -19.94 -27.78
N GLY A 148 -16.05 -18.77 -27.80
CA GLY A 148 -17.49 -18.67 -28.03
C GLY A 148 -18.40 -19.27 -26.93
N GLU A 149 -17.89 -19.51 -25.73
CA GLU A 149 -18.63 -20.16 -24.64
C GLU A 149 -19.92 -19.41 -24.26
N TYR A 150 -19.89 -18.10 -24.29
CA TYR A 150 -21.05 -17.22 -24.04
C TYR A 150 -20.82 -15.82 -24.61
N GLU A 151 -21.91 -15.05 -24.62
CA GLU A 151 -21.88 -13.61 -24.89
C GLU A 151 -22.15 -12.81 -23.61
N PHE A 152 -21.47 -11.69 -23.43
CA PHE A 152 -21.67 -10.78 -22.31
C PHE A 152 -21.49 -9.34 -22.76
N ASP A 153 -22.42 -8.47 -22.43
CA ASP A 153 -22.45 -7.03 -22.72
C ASP A 153 -22.14 -6.67 -24.20
N GLY A 154 -22.49 -7.57 -25.13
CA GLY A 154 -22.23 -7.42 -26.56
C GLY A 154 -20.85 -7.88 -27.01
N GLY A 155 -20.04 -8.48 -26.14
CA GLY A 155 -18.82 -9.20 -26.47
C GLY A 155 -19.03 -10.71 -26.42
N SER A 156 -18.28 -11.47 -27.22
CA SER A 156 -18.22 -12.93 -27.18
C SER A 156 -16.92 -13.37 -26.53
N VAL A 157 -16.97 -14.45 -25.74
CA VAL A 157 -15.74 -15.06 -25.18
C VAL A 157 -14.78 -15.40 -26.29
N SER A 158 -13.57 -14.92 -26.17
CA SER A 158 -12.43 -15.27 -27.04
C SER A 158 -11.25 -15.72 -26.21
N THR A 159 -10.47 -16.65 -26.78
CA THR A 159 -9.29 -17.23 -26.14
C THR A 159 -8.05 -16.97 -27.01
N PRO A 160 -7.50 -15.74 -26.98
CA PRO A 160 -6.32 -15.38 -27.76
C PRO A 160 -5.10 -16.21 -27.35
N GLU A 161 -4.12 -16.26 -28.23
CA GLU A 161 -2.84 -16.87 -27.91
C GLU A 161 -2.12 -16.07 -26.82
N TRP A 162 -1.30 -16.73 -25.98
CA TRP A 162 -0.61 -16.08 -24.86
C TRP A 162 0.29 -14.91 -25.28
N THR A 163 0.71 -14.87 -26.52
CA THR A 163 1.57 -13.82 -27.10
C THR A 163 0.81 -12.69 -27.78
N ASP A 164 -0.52 -12.80 -27.88
CA ASP A 164 -1.34 -11.75 -28.47
C ASP A 164 -1.48 -10.57 -27.50
N GLU A 165 -1.68 -9.37 -28.06
CA GLU A 165 -1.99 -8.20 -27.25
C GLU A 165 -3.46 -8.20 -26.82
N PRO A 166 -3.78 -7.75 -25.59
CA PRO A 166 -5.17 -7.61 -25.14
C PRO A 166 -5.95 -6.67 -26.06
N LYS A 167 -7.18 -7.05 -26.39
CA LYS A 167 -8.10 -6.22 -27.16
C LYS A 167 -8.58 -5.04 -26.31
N GLU A 168 -8.92 -3.94 -26.96
CA GLU A 168 -9.58 -2.81 -26.29
C GLU A 168 -10.98 -3.19 -25.82
N TRP A 169 -11.46 -2.50 -24.78
CA TRP A 169 -12.77 -2.77 -24.18
C TRP A 169 -13.93 -2.73 -25.20
N ASN A 170 -13.91 -1.81 -26.17
CA ASN A 170 -14.94 -1.69 -27.20
C ASN A 170 -14.99 -2.90 -28.15
N GLU A 171 -13.92 -3.68 -28.22
CA GLU A 171 -13.80 -4.88 -29.06
C GLU A 171 -14.13 -6.15 -28.27
N SER A 172 -13.49 -6.32 -27.09
CA SER A 172 -13.60 -7.55 -26.30
C SER A 172 -14.71 -7.52 -25.26
N ARG A 173 -15.17 -6.34 -24.83
CA ARG A 173 -16.06 -6.18 -23.66
C ARG A 173 -15.57 -6.95 -22.43
N CYS A 174 -14.25 -7.02 -22.23
CA CYS A 174 -13.62 -7.81 -21.17
C CYS A 174 -13.92 -9.32 -21.25
N CYS A 175 -14.11 -9.86 -22.46
CA CYS A 175 -14.37 -11.28 -22.72
C CYS A 175 -13.18 -11.98 -23.42
N ASP A 176 -11.98 -11.42 -23.39
CA ASP A 176 -10.74 -12.02 -23.91
C ASP A 176 -9.97 -12.72 -22.80
N PHE A 177 -10.10 -14.04 -22.71
CA PHE A 177 -9.49 -14.87 -21.67
C PHE A 177 -8.19 -15.50 -22.15
N TYR A 178 -7.09 -15.28 -21.43
CA TYR A 178 -5.80 -15.93 -21.68
C TYR A 178 -5.63 -17.21 -20.86
N ASN A 179 -6.60 -17.49 -19.99
CA ASN A 179 -6.68 -18.74 -19.23
C ASN A 179 -5.50 -18.97 -18.26
N GLY A 180 -4.91 -17.94 -17.71
CA GLY A 180 -4.12 -18.07 -16.48
C GLY A 180 -5.01 -18.51 -15.33
N ASP A 181 -4.46 -19.28 -14.39
CA ASP A 181 -5.21 -19.94 -13.32
C ASP A 181 -4.47 -19.95 -11.96
N LEU A 182 -5.16 -20.40 -10.91
CA LEU A 182 -4.60 -20.44 -9.55
C LEU A 182 -3.48 -21.48 -9.39
N LYS A 183 -3.52 -22.57 -10.17
CA LYS A 183 -2.43 -23.53 -10.22
C LYS A 183 -1.19 -22.91 -10.85
N GLY A 184 -1.37 -22.14 -11.90
CA GLY A 184 -0.29 -21.39 -12.54
C GLY A 184 0.44 -20.45 -11.61
N ILE A 185 -0.27 -19.81 -10.67
CA ILE A 185 0.34 -19.01 -9.60
C ILE A 185 1.19 -19.89 -8.69
N SER A 186 0.66 -21.04 -8.27
CA SER A 186 1.39 -22.01 -7.43
C SER A 186 2.67 -22.51 -8.09
N ASP A 187 2.64 -22.75 -9.41
CA ASP A 187 3.79 -23.24 -10.17
C ASP A 187 4.94 -22.22 -10.25
N LYS A 188 4.68 -20.93 -9.95
CA LYS A 188 5.66 -19.83 -9.98
C LYS A 188 6.18 -19.40 -8.61
N VAL A 189 5.93 -20.18 -7.56
CA VAL A 189 6.36 -19.87 -6.18
C VAL A 189 7.86 -19.57 -6.08
N GLU A 190 8.73 -20.39 -6.71
CA GLU A 190 10.18 -20.17 -6.64
C GLU A 190 10.61 -18.88 -7.37
N TYR A 191 9.92 -18.51 -8.44
CA TYR A 191 10.12 -17.22 -9.08
C TYR A 191 9.79 -16.06 -8.13
N LEU A 192 8.62 -16.09 -7.48
CA LEU A 192 8.20 -15.08 -6.50
C LEU A 192 9.20 -14.97 -5.34
N LYS A 193 9.67 -16.10 -4.81
CA LYS A 193 10.69 -16.13 -3.75
C LYS A 193 12.01 -15.51 -4.21
N SER A 194 12.38 -15.69 -5.48
CA SER A 194 13.61 -15.11 -6.06
C SER A 194 13.59 -13.58 -6.08
N LEU A 195 12.41 -12.98 -6.17
CA LEU A 195 12.16 -11.54 -6.10
C LEU A 195 12.05 -11.01 -4.65
N GLY A 196 12.08 -11.90 -3.66
CA GLY A 196 11.89 -11.50 -2.25
C GLY A 196 10.44 -11.31 -1.85
N ILE A 197 9.49 -11.78 -2.63
CA ILE A 197 8.05 -11.66 -2.37
C ILE A 197 7.66 -12.49 -1.13
N SER A 198 6.85 -11.91 -0.27
CA SER A 198 6.30 -12.51 0.94
C SER A 198 4.79 -12.32 1.07
N ALA A 199 4.16 -11.63 0.12
CA ALA A 199 2.72 -11.56 -0.04
C ALA A 199 2.35 -11.51 -1.52
N VAL A 200 1.23 -12.09 -1.91
CA VAL A 200 0.62 -11.90 -3.22
C VAL A 200 -0.74 -11.21 -3.06
N TYR A 201 -1.03 -10.27 -3.94
CA TYR A 201 -2.34 -9.66 -4.08
C TYR A 201 -2.94 -10.13 -5.40
N LEU A 202 -4.08 -10.81 -5.34
CA LEU A 202 -4.81 -11.29 -6.51
C LEU A 202 -5.98 -10.35 -6.84
N ASN A 203 -6.04 -9.85 -8.07
CA ASN A 203 -7.26 -9.27 -8.61
C ASN A 203 -8.41 -10.27 -8.50
N PRO A 204 -9.69 -9.85 -8.60
CA PRO A 204 -10.84 -10.69 -8.24
C PRO A 204 -10.82 -12.08 -8.86
N ILE A 205 -11.20 -13.07 -8.08
CA ILE A 205 -11.22 -14.49 -8.48
C ILE A 205 -12.58 -15.16 -8.31
N PHE A 206 -13.60 -14.41 -7.86
CA PHE A 206 -14.97 -14.93 -7.76
C PHE A 206 -15.56 -15.21 -9.12
N SER A 207 -16.56 -16.10 -9.15
CA SER A 207 -17.31 -16.40 -10.36
C SER A 207 -17.86 -15.12 -11.01
N SER A 208 -17.61 -14.94 -12.31
CA SER A 208 -17.92 -13.73 -13.06
C SER A 208 -18.10 -14.00 -14.55
N ARG A 209 -18.59 -12.99 -15.30
CA ARG A 209 -18.69 -13.04 -16.76
C ARG A 209 -17.49 -12.39 -17.44
N SER A 210 -16.90 -11.38 -16.83
CA SER A 210 -15.74 -10.68 -17.39
C SER A 210 -14.43 -11.26 -16.90
N VAL A 211 -13.38 -11.02 -17.67
CA VAL A 211 -12.01 -11.42 -17.31
C VAL A 211 -11.49 -10.71 -16.07
N HIS A 212 -11.95 -9.48 -15.79
CA HIS A 212 -11.52 -8.72 -14.61
C HIS A 212 -12.23 -9.13 -13.31
N ARG A 213 -13.39 -9.79 -13.41
CA ARG A 213 -14.15 -10.37 -12.28
C ARG A 213 -14.69 -9.39 -11.23
N TYR A 214 -14.69 -8.09 -11.51
CA TYR A 214 -15.37 -7.11 -10.63
C TYR A 214 -16.90 -7.20 -10.71
N ASP A 215 -17.46 -7.76 -11.79
CA ASP A 215 -18.88 -8.09 -11.97
C ASP A 215 -19.21 -9.47 -11.37
N THR A 216 -19.01 -9.62 -10.05
CA THR A 216 -19.19 -10.90 -9.35
C THR A 216 -20.58 -11.48 -9.55
N VAL A 217 -20.65 -12.73 -10.00
CA VAL A 217 -21.86 -13.53 -10.18
C VAL A 217 -22.22 -14.26 -8.88
N ASP A 218 -21.25 -14.85 -8.21
CA ASP A 218 -21.43 -15.53 -6.94
C ASP A 218 -20.23 -15.32 -6.01
N PHE A 219 -20.45 -14.64 -4.90
CA PHE A 219 -19.44 -14.41 -3.87
C PHE A 219 -19.08 -15.67 -3.05
N ASN A 220 -19.86 -16.73 -3.15
CA ASN A 220 -19.61 -17.95 -2.40
C ASN A 220 -18.67 -18.92 -3.11
N HIS A 221 -18.41 -18.70 -4.40
CA HIS A 221 -17.62 -19.62 -5.21
C HIS A 221 -16.54 -18.90 -6.01
N ILE A 222 -15.35 -19.51 -6.01
CA ILE A 222 -14.27 -19.11 -6.90
C ILE A 222 -14.60 -19.53 -8.33
N ASP A 223 -14.21 -18.72 -9.28
CA ASP A 223 -14.46 -18.97 -10.70
C ASP A 223 -13.83 -20.32 -11.14
N GLU A 224 -14.69 -21.19 -11.70
CA GLU A 224 -14.25 -22.49 -12.24
C GLU A 224 -13.22 -22.32 -13.36
N LYS A 225 -13.22 -21.17 -14.06
CA LYS A 225 -12.22 -20.82 -15.07
C LYS A 225 -10.83 -20.52 -14.46
N LEU A 226 -10.73 -20.42 -13.14
CA LEU A 226 -9.48 -20.33 -12.40
C LEU A 226 -9.16 -21.60 -11.62
N GLY A 227 -10.01 -22.65 -11.72
CA GLY A 227 -9.88 -23.93 -11.03
C GLY A 227 -10.77 -24.06 -9.78
N GLY A 228 -11.64 -23.09 -9.50
CA GLY A 228 -12.66 -23.14 -8.45
C GLY A 228 -12.11 -23.16 -7.02
N ASP A 229 -13.00 -23.44 -6.09
CA ASP A 229 -12.72 -23.47 -4.65
C ASP A 229 -11.55 -24.40 -4.26
N PRO A 230 -11.40 -25.62 -4.85
CA PRO A 230 -10.26 -26.49 -4.52
C PRO A 230 -8.91 -25.92 -4.94
N ALA A 231 -8.85 -25.21 -6.07
CA ALA A 231 -7.62 -24.60 -6.55
C ALA A 231 -7.18 -23.45 -5.64
N LEU A 232 -8.13 -22.64 -5.12
CA LEU A 232 -7.82 -21.61 -4.13
C LEU A 232 -7.22 -22.23 -2.86
N ALA A 233 -7.86 -23.24 -2.29
CA ALA A 233 -7.37 -23.89 -1.07
C ALA A 233 -5.96 -24.50 -1.27
N SER A 234 -5.71 -25.12 -2.42
CA SER A 234 -4.40 -25.68 -2.77
C SER A 234 -3.34 -24.60 -2.94
N MET A 235 -3.67 -23.52 -3.66
CA MET A 235 -2.75 -22.39 -3.90
C MET A 235 -2.37 -21.71 -2.59
N VAL A 236 -3.34 -21.35 -1.74
CA VAL A 236 -3.08 -20.72 -0.44
C VAL A 236 -2.18 -21.60 0.42
N LYS A 237 -2.46 -22.90 0.48
CA LYS A 237 -1.59 -23.85 1.19
C LYS A 237 -0.16 -23.82 0.65
N THR A 238 0.01 -23.91 -0.67
CA THR A 238 1.34 -23.89 -1.30
C THR A 238 2.09 -22.59 -1.01
N LEU A 239 1.42 -21.45 -1.10
CA LEU A 239 2.01 -20.14 -0.81
C LEU A 239 2.40 -20.03 0.67
N HIS A 240 1.54 -20.42 1.60
CA HIS A 240 1.83 -20.43 3.04
C HIS A 240 3.00 -21.34 3.41
N GLU A 241 3.10 -22.53 2.84
CA GLU A 241 4.24 -23.44 3.02
C GLU A 241 5.57 -22.83 2.56
N ASN A 242 5.51 -21.82 1.68
CA ASN A 242 6.65 -21.05 1.18
C ASN A 242 6.80 -19.67 1.83
N GLY A 243 6.03 -19.38 2.89
CA GLY A 243 6.11 -18.13 3.64
C GLY A 243 5.53 -16.92 2.89
N ILE A 244 4.62 -17.15 1.95
CA ILE A 244 3.95 -16.10 1.16
C ILE A 244 2.50 -15.99 1.60
N ARG A 245 2.08 -14.80 2.03
CA ARG A 245 0.72 -14.45 2.42
C ARG A 245 -0.16 -14.17 1.22
N VAL A 246 -1.49 -14.29 1.37
CA VAL A 246 -2.45 -14.12 0.28
C VAL A 246 -3.45 -13.02 0.60
N ILE A 247 -3.53 -12.03 -0.28
CA ILE A 247 -4.48 -10.93 -0.28
C ILE A 247 -5.45 -11.16 -1.43
N LEU A 248 -6.75 -11.29 -1.15
CA LEU A 248 -7.77 -11.37 -2.19
C LEU A 248 -8.48 -10.02 -2.38
N ASP A 249 -8.84 -9.74 -3.62
CA ASP A 249 -9.69 -8.61 -3.98
C ASP A 249 -11.16 -8.95 -3.81
N ILE A 250 -11.93 -8.01 -3.29
CA ILE A 250 -13.39 -8.16 -3.19
C ILE A 250 -14.11 -6.84 -3.49
N SER A 251 -15.02 -6.88 -4.45
CA SER A 251 -15.91 -5.76 -4.77
C SER A 251 -17.26 -5.93 -4.09
N ILE A 252 -17.38 -5.43 -2.86
CA ILE A 252 -18.64 -5.49 -2.12
C ILE A 252 -19.55 -4.28 -2.38
N ASN A 253 -19.17 -3.37 -3.26
CA ASN A 253 -19.99 -2.22 -3.64
C ASN A 253 -21.12 -2.59 -4.60
N HIS A 254 -20.89 -3.57 -5.45
CA HIS A 254 -21.81 -3.99 -6.53
C HIS A 254 -21.64 -5.47 -6.87
N THR A 255 -22.57 -5.98 -7.67
CA THR A 255 -22.51 -7.34 -8.26
C THR A 255 -22.51 -7.25 -9.77
N GLY A 256 -22.36 -8.38 -10.45
CA GLY A 256 -22.65 -8.49 -11.88
C GLY A 256 -24.15 -8.57 -12.18
N LEU A 257 -24.55 -8.33 -13.44
CA LEU A 257 -25.92 -8.47 -13.91
C LEU A 257 -26.48 -9.89 -13.77
N ASP A 258 -25.58 -10.87 -13.87
CA ASP A 258 -25.92 -12.29 -13.76
C ASP A 258 -25.82 -12.84 -12.34
N ALA A 259 -25.64 -11.94 -11.34
CA ALA A 259 -25.48 -12.33 -9.96
C ALA A 259 -26.63 -13.19 -9.46
N VAL A 260 -26.30 -14.26 -8.74
CA VAL A 260 -27.28 -15.17 -8.12
C VAL A 260 -28.26 -14.40 -7.23
N TRP A 261 -27.77 -13.45 -6.45
CA TRP A 261 -28.59 -12.60 -5.60
C TRP A 261 -29.54 -11.70 -6.42
N LEU A 262 -29.07 -11.12 -7.52
CA LEU A 262 -29.91 -10.26 -8.34
C LEU A 262 -31.01 -11.05 -9.08
N LYS A 263 -30.69 -12.27 -9.53
CA LYS A 263 -31.72 -13.16 -10.14
C LYS A 263 -32.83 -13.47 -9.17
N LYS A 264 -32.50 -13.92 -7.95
CA LYS A 264 -33.50 -14.17 -6.90
C LYS A 264 -34.31 -12.92 -6.54
N ALA A 265 -33.63 -11.77 -6.41
CA ALA A 265 -34.24 -10.49 -6.11
C ALA A 265 -35.30 -10.07 -7.16
N ARG A 266 -35.07 -10.43 -8.43
CA ARG A 266 -36.02 -10.16 -9.54
C ARG A 266 -37.15 -11.18 -9.65
N GLU A 267 -36.89 -12.42 -9.26
CA GLU A 267 -37.87 -13.51 -9.31
C GLU A 267 -38.89 -13.42 -8.17
N ASP A 268 -38.48 -12.94 -6.99
CA ASP A 268 -39.31 -12.82 -5.80
C ASP A 268 -39.03 -11.52 -5.03
N GLU A 269 -39.95 -10.56 -5.10
CA GLU A 269 -39.88 -9.29 -4.36
C GLU A 269 -39.91 -9.47 -2.82
N ASN A 270 -40.30 -10.66 -2.31
CA ASN A 270 -40.28 -10.98 -0.89
C ASN A 270 -39.00 -11.73 -0.46
N SER A 271 -38.07 -12.00 -1.38
CA SER A 271 -36.81 -12.63 -1.04
C SER A 271 -35.91 -11.70 -0.21
N ASP A 272 -35.04 -12.27 0.62
CA ASP A 272 -33.99 -11.51 1.33
C ASP A 272 -33.14 -10.71 0.35
N GLU A 273 -32.83 -11.29 -0.81
CA GLU A 273 -32.00 -10.70 -1.84
C GLU A 273 -32.63 -9.48 -2.50
N HIS A 274 -33.96 -9.34 -2.50
CA HIS A 274 -34.61 -8.12 -3.00
C HIS A 274 -34.20 -6.88 -2.17
N ASP A 275 -34.01 -7.04 -0.86
CA ASP A 275 -33.54 -5.98 0.02
C ASP A 275 -32.06 -5.61 -0.19
N PHE A 276 -31.28 -6.38 -0.98
CA PHE A 276 -29.87 -6.13 -1.23
C PHE A 276 -29.60 -5.04 -2.27
N TYR A 277 -30.62 -4.62 -3.04
CA TYR A 277 -30.48 -3.70 -4.17
C TYR A 277 -31.38 -2.49 -4.06
N TYR A 278 -31.04 -1.45 -4.81
CA TYR A 278 -31.89 -0.26 -4.99
C TYR A 278 -32.75 -0.45 -6.25
N PHE A 279 -33.99 -0.91 -6.10
CA PHE A 279 -34.93 -1.02 -7.19
C PHE A 279 -35.62 0.32 -7.49
N LYS A 280 -35.76 0.65 -8.77
CA LYS A 280 -36.50 1.80 -9.27
C LYS A 280 -37.98 1.43 -9.48
N SER A 281 -38.82 2.45 -9.66
CA SER A 281 -40.27 2.25 -9.92
C SER A 281 -40.59 1.51 -11.22
N ASP A 282 -39.66 1.46 -12.15
CA ASP A 282 -39.77 0.71 -13.41
C ASP A 282 -39.24 -0.74 -13.32
N GLY A 283 -38.84 -1.17 -12.13
CA GLY A 283 -38.28 -2.50 -11.89
C GLY A 283 -36.80 -2.65 -12.24
N SER A 284 -36.15 -1.61 -12.78
CA SER A 284 -34.69 -1.60 -12.98
C SER A 284 -33.98 -1.38 -11.64
N VAL A 285 -32.68 -1.70 -11.60
CA VAL A 285 -31.82 -1.48 -10.41
C VAL A 285 -30.87 -0.33 -10.65
N GLU A 286 -30.54 0.37 -9.58
CA GLU A 286 -29.45 1.34 -9.58
C GLU A 286 -28.11 0.64 -9.80
N CYS A 287 -27.24 1.25 -10.60
CA CYS A 287 -25.92 0.72 -10.90
C CYS A 287 -24.84 1.70 -10.45
N TRP A 288 -23.66 1.18 -10.10
CA TRP A 288 -22.50 1.98 -9.74
C TRP A 288 -22.07 2.85 -10.93
N GLN A 289 -21.95 4.16 -10.71
CA GLN A 289 -21.59 5.16 -11.73
C GLN A 289 -22.37 5.00 -13.06
N ASP A 290 -23.61 4.55 -12.98
CA ASP A 290 -24.48 4.23 -14.13
C ASP A 290 -23.93 3.16 -15.09
N VAL A 291 -22.91 2.39 -14.67
CA VAL A 291 -22.40 1.23 -15.40
C VAL A 291 -23.41 0.08 -15.28
N ARG A 292 -24.19 -0.15 -16.34
CA ARG A 292 -25.33 -1.08 -16.34
C ARG A 292 -24.99 -2.52 -15.92
N THR A 293 -23.74 -2.93 -16.08
CA THR A 293 -23.26 -4.27 -15.70
C THR A 293 -22.94 -4.42 -14.23
N LEU A 294 -23.00 -3.33 -13.42
CA LEU A 294 -22.57 -3.28 -12.04
C LEU A 294 -23.70 -2.81 -11.09
N PRO A 295 -24.76 -3.62 -10.87
CA PRO A 295 -25.85 -3.34 -9.93
C PRO A 295 -25.33 -3.08 -8.51
N GLN A 296 -25.68 -1.92 -7.94
CA GLN A 296 -25.17 -1.46 -6.67
C GLN A 296 -25.87 -2.12 -5.48
N LEU A 297 -25.08 -2.54 -4.48
CA LEU A 297 -25.55 -3.15 -3.24
C LEU A 297 -25.96 -2.11 -2.19
N ARG A 298 -27.08 -2.36 -1.49
CA ARG A 298 -27.72 -1.46 -0.52
C ARG A 298 -27.36 -1.79 0.92
N TYR A 299 -26.36 -1.12 1.47
CA TYR A 299 -25.88 -1.37 2.84
C TYR A 299 -26.76 -0.79 3.96
N SER A 300 -27.86 -0.10 3.66
CA SER A 300 -28.96 0.11 4.63
C SER A 300 -29.69 -1.19 4.95
N SER A 301 -29.59 -2.22 4.11
CA SER A 301 -30.09 -3.57 4.37
C SER A 301 -29.28 -4.28 5.47
N SER A 302 -29.94 -4.63 6.58
CA SER A 302 -29.34 -5.47 7.62
C SER A 302 -29.13 -6.91 7.16
N LEU A 303 -29.96 -7.39 6.22
CA LEU A 303 -29.85 -8.71 5.63
C LEU A 303 -28.58 -8.81 4.77
N LEU A 304 -28.35 -7.83 3.88
CA LEU A 304 -27.11 -7.79 3.10
C LEU A 304 -25.87 -7.82 3.98
N ARG A 305 -25.81 -6.97 5.02
CA ARG A 305 -24.68 -6.98 5.97
C ARG A 305 -24.51 -8.35 6.64
N SER A 306 -25.62 -9.03 6.93
CA SER A 306 -25.61 -10.38 7.52
C SER A 306 -24.96 -11.38 6.57
N TYR A 307 -25.36 -11.39 5.30
CA TYR A 307 -24.82 -12.28 4.27
C TYR A 307 -23.35 -11.95 3.94
N MET A 308 -23.01 -10.66 3.87
CA MET A 308 -21.70 -10.25 3.43
C MET A 308 -20.60 -10.46 4.51
N PHE A 309 -20.87 -10.08 5.78
CA PHE A 309 -19.81 -10.10 6.79
C PHE A 309 -20.24 -10.44 8.24
N ARG A 310 -21.53 -10.44 8.65
CA ARG A 310 -21.90 -10.68 10.06
C ARG A 310 -22.00 -12.15 10.43
N ARG A 311 -22.67 -12.95 9.61
CA ARG A 311 -22.91 -14.37 9.90
C ARG A 311 -21.59 -15.14 9.98
N PRO A 312 -21.53 -16.26 10.75
CA PRO A 312 -20.33 -17.11 10.78
C PRO A 312 -19.92 -17.65 9.41
N ASP A 313 -20.93 -17.90 8.54
CA ASP A 313 -20.79 -18.41 7.17
C ASP A 313 -20.84 -17.28 6.11
N SER A 314 -20.73 -16.03 6.53
CA SER A 314 -20.77 -14.88 5.62
C SER A 314 -19.59 -14.90 4.63
N VAL A 315 -19.80 -14.28 3.47
CA VAL A 315 -18.83 -14.24 2.37
C VAL A 315 -17.41 -13.91 2.86
N MET A 316 -17.23 -12.77 3.51
CA MET A 316 -15.89 -12.32 3.89
C MET A 316 -15.23 -13.21 4.98
N LYS A 317 -16.01 -13.82 5.88
CA LYS A 317 -15.47 -14.72 6.90
C LYS A 317 -15.09 -16.08 6.33
N LYS A 318 -15.89 -16.63 5.41
CA LYS A 318 -15.66 -17.94 4.79
C LYS A 318 -14.22 -18.10 4.30
N PHE A 319 -13.70 -17.12 3.58
CA PHE A 319 -12.37 -17.22 2.96
C PHE A 319 -11.22 -16.96 3.93
N LEU A 320 -11.46 -16.30 5.07
CA LEU A 320 -10.47 -16.14 6.14
C LEU A 320 -10.26 -17.45 6.95
N LEU A 321 -11.21 -18.37 6.86
CA LEU A 321 -11.23 -19.64 7.62
C LEU A 321 -10.80 -20.82 6.73
N PRO A 322 -10.36 -21.94 7.34
CA PRO A 322 -10.07 -23.16 6.61
C PRO A 322 -11.27 -23.62 5.75
N PRO A 323 -11.03 -24.17 4.55
CA PRO A 323 -9.73 -24.57 4.00
C PRO A 323 -8.97 -23.46 3.28
N TYR A 324 -9.54 -22.27 3.09
CA TYR A 324 -8.96 -21.19 2.29
C TYR A 324 -7.89 -20.43 3.09
N SER A 325 -8.23 -19.92 4.28
CA SER A 325 -7.30 -19.29 5.22
C SER A 325 -6.50 -18.10 4.64
N ILE A 326 -7.09 -17.31 3.76
CA ILE A 326 -6.43 -16.10 3.23
C ILE A 326 -6.04 -15.12 4.35
N ASP A 327 -5.13 -14.21 4.08
CA ASP A 327 -4.55 -13.31 5.10
C ASP A 327 -5.11 -11.89 5.06
N ALA A 328 -5.73 -11.51 3.96
CA ALA A 328 -6.14 -10.13 3.76
C ALA A 328 -7.25 -9.98 2.72
N TRP A 329 -7.95 -8.85 2.82
CA TRP A 329 -8.87 -8.34 1.81
C TRP A 329 -8.39 -7.01 1.25
N ARG A 330 -8.29 -6.91 -0.07
CA ARG A 330 -8.27 -5.63 -0.78
C ARG A 330 -9.72 -5.25 -1.07
N LEU A 331 -10.10 -4.05 -0.71
CA LEU A 331 -11.48 -3.57 -0.71
C LEU A 331 -11.67 -2.64 -1.89
N ASP A 332 -12.33 -3.15 -2.92
CA ASP A 332 -12.60 -2.43 -4.18
C ASP A 332 -13.51 -1.21 -3.95
N VAL A 333 -13.20 -0.10 -4.64
CA VAL A 333 -13.91 1.20 -4.57
C VAL A 333 -14.36 1.59 -3.16
N SER A 334 -13.50 1.35 -2.20
CA SER A 334 -13.85 1.35 -0.78
C SER A 334 -14.46 2.64 -0.23
N PRO A 335 -14.16 3.87 -0.72
CA PRO A 335 -14.85 5.09 -0.29
C PRO A 335 -16.31 5.17 -0.73
N GLU A 336 -16.73 4.38 -1.74
CA GLU A 336 -18.07 4.45 -2.31
C GLU A 336 -19.05 3.44 -1.70
N VAL A 337 -18.53 2.39 -1.03
CA VAL A 337 -19.37 1.35 -0.41
C VAL A 337 -20.36 1.95 0.59
N GLY A 338 -21.66 1.60 0.43
CA GLY A 338 -22.73 2.11 1.29
C GLY A 338 -23.15 3.55 1.00
N ARG A 339 -22.77 4.09 -0.15
CA ARG A 339 -23.16 5.45 -0.57
C ARG A 339 -24.06 5.42 -1.78
N ARG A 340 -25.33 5.81 -1.60
CA ARG A 340 -26.29 6.07 -2.68
C ARG A 340 -27.38 6.99 -2.16
N GLY A 341 -27.62 8.11 -2.83
CA GLY A 341 -28.68 9.06 -2.44
C GLY A 341 -28.54 9.52 -0.98
N SER A 342 -29.53 9.24 -0.16
CA SER A 342 -29.50 9.54 1.28
C SER A 342 -28.64 8.57 2.10
N ASP A 343 -28.31 7.41 1.58
CA ASP A 343 -27.45 6.45 2.25
C ASP A 343 -26.00 6.92 2.17
N GLN A 344 -25.41 7.22 3.33
CA GLN A 344 -24.02 7.68 3.50
C GLN A 344 -23.32 6.87 4.61
N LEU A 345 -23.32 5.55 4.44
CA LEU A 345 -23.02 4.57 5.48
C LEU A 345 -21.57 4.03 5.41
N CYS A 346 -20.72 4.57 4.52
CA CYS A 346 -19.40 4.03 4.22
C CYS A 346 -18.59 3.73 5.48
N LYS A 347 -18.38 4.72 6.35
CA LYS A 347 -17.57 4.53 7.57
C LYS A 347 -18.19 3.53 8.54
N ASP A 348 -19.51 3.50 8.66
CA ASP A 348 -20.21 2.57 9.55
C ASP A 348 -20.09 1.12 9.03
N VAL A 349 -20.22 0.92 7.72
CA VAL A 349 -20.01 -0.39 7.08
C VAL A 349 -18.60 -0.89 7.34
N TRP A 350 -17.58 -0.06 7.10
CA TRP A 350 -16.19 -0.48 7.24
C TRP A 350 -15.76 -0.71 8.69
N ARG A 351 -16.29 0.07 9.65
CA ARG A 351 -16.08 -0.20 11.09
C ARG A 351 -16.64 -1.56 11.47
N GLU A 352 -17.81 -1.87 10.96
CA GLU A 352 -18.45 -3.17 11.21
C GLU A 352 -17.67 -4.31 10.54
N VAL A 353 -17.29 -4.16 9.28
CA VAL A 353 -16.43 -5.12 8.56
C VAL A 353 -15.13 -5.37 9.34
N ARG A 354 -14.42 -4.30 9.76
CA ARG A 354 -13.20 -4.45 10.56
C ARG A 354 -13.43 -5.30 11.81
N LYS A 355 -14.43 -4.93 12.60
CA LYS A 355 -14.78 -5.66 13.82
C LYS A 355 -15.06 -7.14 13.55
N GLU A 356 -15.84 -7.43 12.51
CA GLU A 356 -16.24 -8.80 12.16
C GLU A 356 -15.07 -9.62 11.63
N MET A 357 -14.17 -9.05 10.83
CA MET A 357 -13.00 -9.74 10.30
C MET A 357 -11.98 -10.04 11.40
N HIS A 358 -11.64 -9.05 12.24
CA HIS A 358 -10.73 -9.24 13.38
C HIS A 358 -11.29 -10.22 14.43
N SER A 359 -12.62 -10.41 14.50
CA SER A 359 -13.22 -11.42 15.39
C SER A 359 -12.87 -12.86 15.02
N VAL A 360 -12.55 -13.12 13.75
CA VAL A 360 -12.22 -14.47 13.24
C VAL A 360 -10.73 -14.62 12.92
N LYS A 361 -10.04 -13.56 12.54
CA LYS A 361 -8.60 -13.57 12.26
C LYS A 361 -7.96 -12.26 12.73
N LYS A 362 -7.27 -12.30 13.86
CA LYS A 362 -6.73 -11.09 14.52
C LYS A 362 -5.69 -10.33 13.70
N ASP A 363 -4.92 -11.02 12.87
CA ASP A 363 -3.87 -10.47 12.01
C ASP A 363 -4.31 -10.29 10.56
N VAL A 364 -5.64 -10.24 10.31
CA VAL A 364 -6.18 -9.94 8.98
C VAL A 364 -5.80 -8.52 8.56
N TYR A 365 -5.39 -8.36 7.31
CA TYR A 365 -5.11 -7.06 6.74
C TYR A 365 -6.29 -6.58 5.89
N LEU A 366 -6.76 -5.37 6.16
CA LEU A 366 -7.81 -4.70 5.41
C LEU A 366 -7.20 -3.51 4.67
N VAL A 367 -7.02 -3.62 3.36
CA VAL A 367 -6.44 -2.58 2.51
C VAL A 367 -7.49 -1.98 1.59
N GLY A 368 -7.82 -0.70 1.81
CA GLY A 368 -8.78 0.03 0.98
C GLY A 368 -8.19 0.46 -0.35
N GLU A 369 -8.95 0.37 -1.44
CA GLU A 369 -8.66 1.14 -2.63
C GLU A 369 -9.19 2.55 -2.43
N ASP A 370 -8.27 3.50 -2.31
CA ASP A 370 -8.57 4.93 -2.29
C ASP A 370 -7.51 5.66 -3.10
N TRP A 371 -7.94 6.52 -4.01
CA TRP A 371 -7.07 7.24 -4.92
C TRP A 371 -6.65 8.62 -4.41
N ASP A 372 -7.37 9.13 -3.42
CA ASP A 372 -7.13 10.42 -2.79
C ASP A 372 -6.61 10.30 -1.36
N ASP A 373 -6.64 11.40 -0.61
CA ASP A 373 -6.23 11.42 0.79
C ASP A 373 -7.11 10.51 1.66
N SER A 374 -6.55 9.40 2.06
CA SER A 374 -7.22 8.39 2.90
C SER A 374 -7.18 8.69 4.41
N ALA A 375 -6.61 9.81 4.84
CA ALA A 375 -6.54 10.21 6.25
C ALA A 375 -7.87 10.07 7.02
N PRO A 376 -9.05 10.39 6.42
CA PRO A 376 -10.35 10.21 7.08
C PRO A 376 -10.70 8.75 7.46
N TYR A 377 -10.02 7.77 6.88
CA TYR A 377 -10.23 6.34 7.09
C TYR A 377 -9.10 5.66 7.89
N MET A 378 -8.01 6.39 8.20
CA MET A 378 -6.79 5.90 8.83
C MET A 378 -6.71 6.24 10.32
N ASN A 379 -7.81 6.08 11.06
CA ASN A 379 -7.88 6.36 12.50
C ASN A 379 -7.89 5.08 13.35
N GLY A 380 -7.56 3.92 12.77
CA GLY A 380 -7.46 2.64 13.47
C GLY A 380 -8.78 1.87 13.60
N ASP A 381 -9.90 2.43 13.14
CA ASP A 381 -11.24 1.86 13.28
C ASP A 381 -11.87 1.41 11.95
N ILE A 382 -11.20 1.66 10.82
CA ILE A 382 -11.73 1.37 9.47
C ILE A 382 -10.78 0.45 8.71
N TRP A 383 -9.82 0.97 7.96
CA TRP A 383 -8.83 0.17 7.24
C TRP A 383 -7.49 0.19 7.97
N ASP A 384 -6.67 -0.84 7.75
CA ASP A 384 -5.29 -0.86 8.25
C ASP A 384 -4.38 0.02 7.39
N GLY A 385 -4.57 -0.05 6.06
CA GLY A 385 -3.83 0.72 5.07
C GLY A 385 -4.65 0.93 3.81
N THR A 386 -4.05 1.59 2.82
CA THR A 386 -4.63 1.76 1.49
C THR A 386 -3.65 1.31 0.41
N MET A 387 -4.16 1.03 -0.78
CA MET A 387 -3.37 1.11 -2.00
C MET A 387 -2.91 2.57 -2.12
N ASN A 388 -1.64 2.82 -1.81
CA ASN A 388 -1.11 4.17 -1.60
C ASN A 388 -0.88 4.92 -2.92
N TYR A 389 -1.97 5.13 -3.67
CA TYR A 389 -1.93 5.97 -4.87
C TYR A 389 -1.55 7.40 -4.53
N TYR A 390 -2.10 7.95 -3.44
CA TYR A 390 -1.88 9.34 -3.02
C TYR A 390 -0.43 9.61 -2.60
N GLY A 391 0.11 8.83 -1.66
CA GLY A 391 1.43 9.10 -1.06
C GLY A 391 2.62 8.42 -1.76
N SER A 392 2.37 7.51 -2.71
CA SER A 392 3.39 6.78 -3.45
C SER A 392 3.17 6.90 -4.96
N GLY A 393 2.10 6.31 -5.47
CA GLY A 393 1.86 6.19 -6.90
C GLY A 393 1.87 7.51 -7.66
N ARG A 394 1.01 8.45 -7.29
CA ARG A 394 0.88 9.76 -7.98
C ARG A 394 2.18 10.56 -7.91
N ILE A 395 2.81 10.60 -6.73
CA ILE A 395 4.04 11.37 -6.50
C ILE A 395 5.20 10.84 -7.33
N LEU A 396 5.43 9.52 -7.29
CA LEU A 396 6.53 8.89 -8.02
C LEU A 396 6.29 8.91 -9.53
N ARG A 397 5.04 8.80 -9.98
CA ARG A 397 4.68 8.93 -11.40
C ARG A 397 4.94 10.35 -11.91
N SER A 398 4.60 11.39 -11.12
CA SER A 398 4.91 12.79 -11.46
C SER A 398 6.42 13.08 -11.47
N TRP A 399 7.19 12.43 -10.56
CA TRP A 399 8.66 12.46 -10.62
C TRP A 399 9.20 11.89 -11.94
N MET A 400 8.58 10.81 -12.44
CA MET A 400 8.97 10.17 -13.71
C MET A 400 8.43 10.90 -14.96
N GLY A 401 7.76 12.03 -14.80
CA GLY A 401 7.26 12.86 -15.90
C GLY A 401 5.84 12.54 -16.36
N GLN A 402 5.09 11.72 -15.65
CA GLN A 402 3.72 11.42 -16.01
C GLN A 402 2.72 12.34 -15.30
N ARG A 403 1.80 12.94 -16.05
CA ARG A 403 0.72 13.76 -15.50
C ARG A 403 -0.23 12.92 -14.64
N ASP A 404 -0.77 13.54 -13.59
CA ASP A 404 -1.82 12.94 -12.77
C ASP A 404 -3.01 12.46 -13.63
N ARG A 405 -3.38 11.18 -13.44
CA ARG A 405 -4.44 10.52 -14.22
C ARG A 405 -5.81 11.19 -14.01
N PHE A 406 -6.11 11.61 -12.78
CA PHE A 406 -7.42 12.17 -12.48
C PHE A 406 -7.58 13.55 -13.08
N LEU A 407 -6.55 14.38 -13.03
CA LEU A 407 -6.56 15.65 -13.73
C LEU A 407 -6.80 15.45 -15.23
N SER A 408 -6.18 14.44 -15.83
CA SER A 408 -6.39 14.11 -17.24
C SER A 408 -7.82 13.65 -17.52
N LYS A 409 -8.40 12.81 -16.65
CA LYS A 409 -9.79 12.32 -16.77
C LYS A 409 -10.79 13.46 -16.61
N ASP A 410 -10.64 14.26 -15.58
CA ASP A 410 -11.63 15.27 -15.19
C ASP A 410 -11.59 16.53 -16.07
N CYS A 411 -10.42 16.87 -16.60
CA CYS A 411 -10.22 18.05 -17.44
C CYS A 411 -10.12 17.74 -18.93
N GLY A 412 -10.24 16.48 -19.36
CA GLY A 412 -10.11 16.06 -20.75
C GLY A 412 -8.72 16.27 -21.35
N HIS A 413 -7.71 16.47 -20.51
CA HIS A 413 -6.32 16.60 -20.93
C HIS A 413 -5.62 15.25 -20.98
N SER A 414 -4.81 15.01 -22.02
CA SER A 414 -4.11 13.73 -22.18
C SER A 414 -3.08 13.50 -21.06
N ALA A 415 -2.97 12.24 -20.62
CA ALA A 415 -1.95 11.82 -19.65
C ALA A 415 -0.51 11.87 -20.22
N GLU A 416 -0.36 12.24 -21.49
CA GLU A 416 0.90 12.23 -22.24
C GLU A 416 1.77 13.48 -22.00
N ARG A 417 1.26 14.47 -21.25
CA ARG A 417 2.01 15.70 -20.99
C ARG A 417 2.94 15.52 -19.81
N GLU A 418 4.22 15.81 -20.01
CA GLU A 418 5.23 15.72 -18.97
C GLU A 418 4.90 16.61 -17.76
N GLU A 419 4.92 16.02 -16.60
CA GLU A 419 4.99 16.69 -15.30
C GLU A 419 6.41 16.52 -14.77
N ASN A 420 7.09 17.60 -14.46
CA ASN A 420 8.47 17.54 -13.99
C ASN A 420 8.55 17.99 -12.54
N TRP A 421 8.04 17.19 -11.63
CA TRP A 421 8.14 17.48 -10.20
C TRP A 421 9.60 17.52 -9.75
N THR A 422 9.94 18.54 -8.99
CA THR A 422 11.26 18.69 -8.37
C THR A 422 11.42 17.71 -7.21
N GLY A 423 12.67 17.47 -6.81
CA GLY A 423 12.96 16.69 -5.59
C GLY A 423 12.32 17.29 -4.33
N TYR A 424 12.15 18.62 -4.28
CA TYR A 424 11.44 19.31 -3.20
C TYR A 424 9.95 18.98 -3.19
N GLU A 425 9.30 18.98 -4.36
CA GLU A 425 7.87 18.67 -4.49
C GLU A 425 7.59 17.21 -4.15
N VAL A 426 8.43 16.29 -4.62
CA VAL A 426 8.31 14.85 -4.29
C VAL A 426 8.48 14.62 -2.78
N ALA A 427 9.53 15.17 -2.19
CA ALA A 427 9.78 15.01 -0.75
C ALA A 427 8.69 15.67 0.08
N GLY A 428 8.22 16.85 -0.31
CA GLY A 428 7.12 17.56 0.34
C GLY A 428 5.81 16.76 0.30
N GLY A 429 5.42 16.28 -0.87
CA GLY A 429 4.20 15.47 -1.05
C GLY A 429 4.24 14.15 -0.27
N MET A 430 5.39 13.45 -0.24
CA MET A 430 5.55 12.24 0.58
C MET A 430 5.41 12.54 2.08
N LYS A 431 6.02 13.62 2.56
CA LYS A 431 5.90 14.04 3.97
C LYS A 431 4.45 14.34 4.33
N GLU A 432 3.75 15.11 3.50
CA GLU A 432 2.34 15.46 3.71
C GLU A 432 1.45 14.22 3.77
N ALA A 433 1.63 13.27 2.85
CA ALA A 433 0.88 12.02 2.84
C ALA A 433 1.16 11.15 4.10
N LEU A 434 2.42 11.08 4.54
CA LEU A 434 2.79 10.35 5.77
C LEU A 434 2.27 11.02 7.04
N ASP A 435 2.25 12.36 7.08
CA ASP A 435 1.73 13.12 8.22
C ASP A 435 0.19 13.07 8.30
N GLY A 436 -0.50 12.84 7.18
CA GLY A 436 -1.96 12.76 7.08
C GLY A 436 -2.55 11.51 7.77
N VAL A 437 -1.85 10.39 7.74
CA VAL A 437 -2.32 9.14 8.38
C VAL A 437 -1.87 9.05 9.84
N SER A 438 -2.52 8.18 10.64
CA SER A 438 -2.05 7.95 12.01
C SER A 438 -0.64 7.36 12.02
N ASP A 439 0.17 7.71 13.02
CA ASP A 439 1.60 7.38 13.04
C ASP A 439 1.89 5.87 12.98
N GLN A 440 0.97 5.02 13.46
CA GLN A 440 1.10 3.56 13.36
C GLN A 440 0.67 3.03 11.99
N ASN A 441 -0.33 3.65 11.35
CA ASN A 441 -0.86 3.19 10.06
C ASN A 441 0.10 3.47 8.88
N VAL A 442 1.12 4.32 9.04
CA VAL A 442 2.14 4.52 8.00
C VAL A 442 2.86 3.22 7.63
N PHE A 443 2.97 2.27 8.58
CA PHE A 443 3.62 0.99 8.38
C PHE A 443 2.76 -0.06 7.66
N PHE A 444 1.49 0.25 7.41
CA PHE A 444 0.54 -0.66 6.76
C PHE A 444 0.07 -0.17 5.39
N GLN A 445 0.65 0.91 4.86
CA GLN A 445 0.33 1.38 3.51
C GLN A 445 0.88 0.40 2.45
N MET A 446 0.09 0.12 1.42
CA MET A 446 0.52 -0.65 0.25
C MET A 446 1.06 0.32 -0.80
N ASN A 447 2.39 0.53 -0.81
CA ASN A 447 3.05 1.45 -1.73
C ASN A 447 3.15 0.84 -3.12
N LEU A 448 2.76 1.57 -4.15
CA LEU A 448 2.78 1.11 -5.53
C LEU A 448 3.12 2.24 -6.51
N ILE A 449 3.51 1.87 -7.70
CA ILE A 449 3.66 2.78 -8.84
C ILE A 449 2.65 2.40 -9.92
N ASP A 450 2.57 1.11 -10.25
CA ASP A 450 1.69 0.55 -11.26
C ASP A 450 0.66 -0.41 -10.65
N SER A 451 -0.45 -0.58 -11.36
CA SER A 451 -1.51 -1.54 -11.05
C SER A 451 -2.27 -1.93 -12.33
N HIS A 452 -3.26 -2.80 -12.20
CA HIS A 452 -4.16 -3.19 -13.29
C HIS A 452 -5.07 -2.04 -13.79
N ASP A 453 -5.11 -0.89 -13.09
CA ASP A 453 -5.91 0.29 -13.41
C ASP A 453 -5.07 1.51 -13.80
N THR A 454 -3.77 1.37 -13.84
CA THR A 454 -2.85 2.42 -14.28
C THR A 454 -2.07 1.97 -15.51
N PRO A 455 -1.76 2.87 -16.45
CA PRO A 455 -0.85 2.53 -17.55
C PRO A 455 0.50 2.06 -17.02
N ARG A 456 1.04 0.97 -17.57
CA ARG A 456 2.42 0.58 -17.25
C ARG A 456 3.39 1.67 -17.67
N PHE A 457 4.43 1.85 -16.88
CA PHE A 457 5.51 2.77 -17.26
C PHE A 457 6.26 2.30 -18.50
N HIS A 458 6.50 1.00 -18.61
CA HIS A 458 7.12 0.42 -19.77
C HIS A 458 6.11 0.32 -20.91
N ASN A 459 5.95 1.39 -21.68
CA ASN A 459 5.09 1.45 -22.85
C ASN A 459 5.78 2.24 -23.97
N ASP A 460 5.24 2.17 -25.18
CA ASP A 460 5.82 2.72 -26.40
C ASP A 460 5.64 4.23 -26.57
N LYS A 461 4.85 4.90 -25.73
CA LYS A 461 4.53 6.33 -25.83
C LYS A 461 4.94 7.16 -24.62
N ALA A 462 5.22 6.55 -23.49
CA ALA A 462 5.62 7.29 -22.32
C ALA A 462 7.07 7.75 -22.43
N VAL A 463 7.35 8.86 -21.77
CA VAL A 463 8.71 9.29 -21.47
C VAL A 463 9.29 8.33 -20.43
N PHE A 464 9.53 7.10 -20.85
CA PHE A 464 10.11 6.07 -20.01
C PHE A 464 11.63 6.21 -20.01
N ASP A 465 12.15 6.78 -18.94
CA ASP A 465 13.58 6.73 -18.63
C ASP A 465 13.84 5.64 -17.61
N ARG A 466 14.56 4.62 -18.02
CA ARG A 466 14.80 3.41 -17.23
C ARG A 466 15.53 3.67 -15.92
N ASP A 467 16.47 4.60 -15.90
CA ASP A 467 17.26 4.90 -14.70
C ASP A 467 16.45 5.73 -13.72
N ILE A 468 15.62 6.67 -14.21
CA ILE A 468 14.66 7.42 -13.39
C ILE A 468 13.61 6.47 -12.79
N TYR A 469 13.10 5.50 -13.58
CA TYR A 469 12.18 4.49 -13.09
C TYR A 469 12.77 3.64 -11.96
N LYS A 470 14.02 3.17 -12.10
CA LYS A 470 14.71 2.44 -11.03
C LYS A 470 14.80 3.27 -9.74
N GLY A 471 15.08 4.57 -9.87
CA GLY A 471 15.09 5.47 -8.71
C GLY A 471 13.73 5.56 -8.01
N ALA A 472 12.64 5.67 -8.77
CA ALA A 472 11.29 5.70 -8.24
C ALA A 472 10.91 4.38 -7.54
N ILE A 473 11.23 3.23 -8.15
CA ILE A 473 11.04 1.91 -7.53
C ILE A 473 11.87 1.78 -6.24
N MET A 474 13.13 2.23 -6.24
CA MET A 474 13.99 2.22 -5.06
C MET A 474 13.35 3.03 -3.91
N ALA A 475 12.83 4.22 -4.19
CA ALA A 475 12.09 5.02 -3.20
C ALA A 475 10.85 4.27 -2.69
N MET A 476 10.05 3.69 -3.58
CA MET A 476 8.87 2.90 -3.21
C MET A 476 9.21 1.74 -2.25
N TYR A 477 10.30 1.02 -2.50
CA TYR A 477 10.75 -0.06 -1.63
C TYR A 477 11.22 0.43 -0.25
N MET A 478 11.71 1.67 -0.16
CA MET A 478 12.21 2.25 1.08
C MET A 478 11.18 3.10 1.84
N LEU A 479 10.04 3.44 1.26
CA LEU A 479 8.95 4.05 2.02
C LEU A 479 8.50 3.12 3.16
N PRO A 480 8.00 3.65 4.31
CA PRO A 480 7.33 2.83 5.31
C PRO A 480 6.07 2.20 4.71
N GLY A 481 5.74 0.98 5.14
CA GLY A 481 4.66 0.18 4.57
C GLY A 481 5.19 -0.97 3.70
N MET A 482 4.31 -1.58 2.92
CA MET A 482 4.55 -2.73 2.07
C MET A 482 4.68 -2.30 0.60
N PRO A 483 5.85 -2.42 -0.04
CA PRO A 483 5.94 -2.20 -1.48
C PRO A 483 5.15 -3.27 -2.22
N ASN A 484 4.40 -2.85 -3.25
CA ASN A 484 3.61 -3.70 -4.12
C ASN A 484 4.12 -3.59 -5.55
N LEU A 485 4.64 -4.67 -6.08
CA LEU A 485 5.12 -4.79 -7.45
C LEU A 485 4.00 -5.35 -8.34
N TYR A 486 3.68 -4.68 -9.42
CA TYR A 486 2.72 -5.19 -10.39
C TYR A 486 3.41 -6.20 -11.32
N TYR A 487 2.77 -7.36 -11.54
CA TYR A 487 3.38 -8.48 -12.28
C TYR A 487 3.96 -8.05 -13.62
N GLY A 488 5.18 -8.49 -13.90
CA GLY A 488 5.87 -8.27 -15.17
C GLY A 488 6.67 -6.97 -15.27
N ASP A 489 6.51 -6.01 -14.35
CA ASP A 489 7.33 -4.80 -14.34
C ASP A 489 8.81 -5.13 -14.13
N GLU A 490 9.09 -6.17 -13.34
CA GLU A 490 10.45 -6.64 -13.04
C GLU A 490 11.17 -7.25 -14.23
N VAL A 491 10.45 -7.65 -15.26
CA VAL A 491 11.02 -8.18 -16.52
C VAL A 491 10.78 -7.25 -17.71
N GLY A 492 10.19 -6.08 -17.46
CA GLY A 492 9.97 -5.04 -18.45
C GLY A 492 8.84 -5.34 -19.43
N ILE A 493 7.74 -5.98 -18.96
CA ILE A 493 6.56 -6.19 -19.80
C ILE A 493 6.04 -4.84 -20.27
N LYS A 494 5.81 -4.75 -21.58
CA LYS A 494 5.23 -3.56 -22.20
C LYS A 494 3.74 -3.44 -21.87
N GLY A 495 3.29 -2.21 -21.84
CA GLY A 495 1.88 -1.84 -21.82
C GLY A 495 1.51 -0.95 -22.99
N ARG A 496 0.25 -0.60 -23.07
CA ARG A 496 -0.30 0.35 -24.03
C ARG A 496 -1.06 1.44 -23.29
N LEU A 497 -0.91 2.70 -23.73
CA LEU A 497 -1.66 3.83 -23.19
C LEU A 497 -3.09 3.85 -23.75
N GLY A 498 -4.02 4.46 -23.00
CA GLY A 498 -5.37 4.79 -23.48
C GLY A 498 -6.50 3.98 -22.84
N SER A 499 -6.21 2.79 -22.31
CA SER A 499 -7.22 1.98 -21.62
C SER A 499 -6.62 1.15 -20.49
N ASN A 500 -7.47 0.62 -19.61
CA ASN A 500 -7.02 -0.32 -18.56
C ASN A 500 -6.50 -1.63 -19.17
N GLU A 501 -7.04 -2.06 -20.31
CA GLU A 501 -6.60 -3.27 -21.00
C GLU A 501 -5.12 -3.19 -21.41
N GLY A 502 -4.64 -1.98 -21.71
CA GLY A 502 -3.23 -1.73 -22.00
C GLY A 502 -2.28 -2.01 -20.82
N ALA A 503 -2.77 -2.10 -19.59
CA ALA A 503 -1.98 -2.52 -18.42
C ALA A 503 -1.99 -4.03 -18.19
N ARG A 504 -2.86 -4.80 -18.86
CA ARG A 504 -3.19 -6.19 -18.55
C ARG A 504 -2.63 -7.19 -19.56
N PHE A 505 -1.44 -6.92 -20.08
CA PHE A 505 -0.74 -7.85 -20.98
C PHE A 505 -0.39 -9.15 -20.25
N PRO A 506 -0.43 -10.32 -20.94
CA PRO A 506 0.04 -11.58 -20.38
C PRO A 506 1.50 -11.52 -19.94
N MET A 507 1.82 -12.22 -18.85
CA MET A 507 3.19 -12.35 -18.38
C MET A 507 4.08 -13.01 -19.42
N GLU A 508 5.21 -12.40 -19.74
CA GLU A 508 6.19 -13.00 -20.64
C GLU A 508 7.07 -14.00 -19.89
N TRP A 509 6.89 -15.30 -20.17
CA TRP A 509 7.66 -16.36 -19.51
C TRP A 509 8.86 -16.85 -20.30
N ARG A 510 9.05 -16.35 -21.52
CA ARG A 510 10.23 -16.66 -22.34
C ARG A 510 11.37 -15.74 -21.91
N GLU A 511 12.34 -16.30 -21.17
CA GLU A 511 13.43 -15.54 -20.52
C GLU A 511 14.29 -14.75 -21.51
N GLU A 512 14.35 -15.17 -22.78
CA GLU A 512 15.07 -14.45 -23.84
C GLU A 512 14.50 -13.05 -24.16
N TYR A 513 13.25 -12.76 -23.72
CA TYR A 513 12.61 -11.45 -23.86
C TYR A 513 12.67 -10.61 -22.59
N TRP A 514 13.22 -11.17 -21.49
CA TRP A 514 13.26 -10.46 -20.21
C TRP A 514 14.31 -9.36 -20.20
N ASP A 515 13.97 -8.25 -19.58
CA ASP A 515 14.94 -7.24 -19.17
C ASP A 515 15.72 -7.74 -17.94
N MET A 516 16.85 -8.39 -18.18
CA MET A 516 17.67 -9.01 -17.13
C MET A 516 18.29 -7.99 -16.17
N ASP A 517 18.52 -6.74 -16.61
CA ASP A 517 19.02 -5.68 -15.75
C ASP A 517 17.93 -5.18 -14.81
N MET A 518 16.69 -5.03 -15.30
CA MET A 518 15.53 -4.71 -14.46
C MET A 518 15.25 -5.83 -13.45
N LEU A 519 15.26 -7.09 -13.89
CA LEU A 519 15.08 -8.25 -13.01
C LEU A 519 16.15 -8.30 -11.90
N SER A 520 17.40 -8.06 -12.25
CA SER A 520 18.51 -8.00 -11.28
C SER A 520 18.32 -6.88 -10.26
N PHE A 521 17.87 -5.71 -10.72
CA PHE A 521 17.53 -4.58 -9.86
C PHE A 521 16.41 -4.92 -8.87
N HIS A 522 15.29 -5.47 -9.34
CA HIS A 522 14.18 -5.86 -8.45
C HIS A 522 14.58 -6.93 -7.44
N ARG A 523 15.40 -7.89 -7.84
CA ARG A 523 15.99 -8.88 -6.91
C ARG A 523 16.85 -8.24 -5.83
N ALA A 524 17.65 -7.22 -6.18
CA ALA A 524 18.45 -6.47 -5.21
C ALA A 524 17.55 -5.72 -4.22
N MET A 525 16.50 -5.05 -4.69
CA MET A 525 15.53 -4.36 -3.82
C MET A 525 14.79 -5.34 -2.90
N GLY A 526 14.30 -6.45 -3.44
CA GLY A 526 13.66 -7.50 -2.66
C GLY A 526 14.59 -8.12 -1.60
N LYS A 527 15.88 -8.30 -1.92
CA LYS A 527 16.88 -8.75 -0.95
C LYS A 527 17.07 -7.74 0.20
N ALA A 528 17.21 -6.44 -0.12
CA ALA A 528 17.31 -5.40 0.89
C ALA A 528 16.08 -5.37 1.80
N ARG A 529 14.89 -5.57 1.23
CA ARG A 529 13.62 -5.56 1.97
C ARG A 529 13.45 -6.73 2.97
N LYS A 530 14.19 -7.83 2.81
CA LYS A 530 14.17 -8.97 3.75
C LYS A 530 14.81 -8.69 5.13
N GLU A 531 15.49 -7.57 5.30
CA GLU A 531 16.04 -7.15 6.59
C GLU A 531 14.91 -6.87 7.58
N LYS A 532 14.78 -7.70 8.63
CA LYS A 532 13.66 -7.66 9.57
C LYS A 532 13.49 -6.33 10.30
N TRP A 533 14.62 -5.65 10.58
CA TRP A 533 14.62 -4.37 11.27
C TRP A 533 13.89 -3.26 10.47
N LEU A 534 13.84 -3.40 9.15
CA LEU A 534 13.30 -2.39 8.24
C LEU A 534 11.79 -2.17 8.42
N GLY A 535 11.03 -3.18 8.86
CA GLY A 535 9.57 -3.12 8.97
C GLY A 535 9.08 -1.89 9.72
N TYR A 536 9.50 -1.75 10.97
CA TYR A 536 9.09 -0.66 11.87
C TYR A 536 10.21 0.34 12.15
N ALA A 537 11.23 0.37 11.31
CA ALA A 537 12.33 1.33 11.40
C ALA A 537 11.83 2.78 11.26
N SER A 538 12.56 3.69 11.86
CA SER A 538 12.39 5.12 11.61
C SER A 538 12.58 5.45 10.14
N TYR A 539 11.99 6.56 9.71
CA TYR A 539 12.13 7.05 8.34
C TYR A 539 12.34 8.56 8.32
N ARG A 540 13.02 9.02 7.28
CA ARG A 540 13.15 10.44 6.94
C ARG A 540 13.04 10.57 5.43
N ILE A 541 12.33 11.59 4.98
CA ILE A 541 12.29 12.01 3.58
C ILE A 541 13.08 13.31 3.50
N GLU A 542 14.17 13.31 2.73
CA GLU A 542 15.07 14.46 2.64
C GLU A 542 14.92 15.16 1.30
N GLU A 543 14.75 16.46 1.36
CA GLU A 543 14.84 17.37 0.23
C GLU A 543 16.33 17.60 -0.07
N VAL A 544 16.83 17.06 -1.16
CA VAL A 544 18.21 17.26 -1.56
C VAL A 544 18.34 18.53 -2.42
N ASP A 545 17.65 18.56 -3.56
CA ASP A 545 17.55 19.71 -4.47
C ASP A 545 16.44 19.49 -5.51
N GLU A 546 16.39 20.32 -6.57
CA GLU A 546 15.40 20.21 -7.66
C GLU A 546 15.47 18.87 -8.41
N LYS A 547 16.64 18.21 -8.43
CA LYS A 547 16.93 17.02 -9.23
C LYS A 547 17.08 15.74 -8.38
N ALA A 548 17.00 15.85 -7.04
CA ALA A 548 17.18 14.71 -6.16
C ALA A 548 16.41 14.85 -4.86
N PHE A 549 16.01 13.69 -4.32
CA PHE A 549 15.49 13.52 -2.97
C PHE A 549 16.05 12.23 -2.37
N ALA A 550 15.85 12.01 -1.07
CA ALA A 550 16.25 10.77 -0.44
C ALA A 550 15.17 10.22 0.49
N VAL A 551 15.06 8.89 0.52
CA VAL A 551 14.26 8.14 1.48
C VAL A 551 15.22 7.38 2.39
N LEU A 552 15.18 7.66 3.69
CA LEU A 552 16.03 7.04 4.69
C LEU A 552 15.18 6.13 5.58
N ARG A 553 15.70 4.94 5.87
CA ARG A 553 15.14 4.03 6.89
C ARG A 553 16.27 3.69 7.86
N PHE A 554 16.00 3.77 9.15
CA PHE A 554 17.06 3.53 10.13
C PHE A 554 16.55 3.08 11.50
N THR A 555 17.45 2.38 12.19
CA THR A 555 17.39 2.08 13.61
C THR A 555 18.63 2.67 14.30
N ASP A 556 18.82 2.34 15.55
CA ASP A 556 20.00 2.73 16.32
C ASP A 556 21.30 2.07 15.79
N HIS A 557 21.17 0.98 14.98
CA HIS A 557 22.28 0.15 14.51
C HIS A 557 22.44 0.07 13.01
N ASP A 558 21.35 0.12 12.26
CA ASP A 558 21.33 -0.07 10.81
C ASP A 558 20.59 1.06 10.12
N ALA A 559 20.99 1.40 8.91
CA ALA A 559 20.28 2.35 8.04
C ALA A 559 20.37 1.96 6.57
N TYR A 560 19.32 2.30 5.83
CA TYR A 560 19.33 2.41 4.38
C TYR A 560 19.08 3.87 3.97
N VAL A 561 19.83 4.31 2.97
CA VAL A 561 19.64 5.60 2.29
C VAL A 561 19.39 5.31 0.81
N ALA A 562 18.16 5.50 0.35
CA ALA A 562 17.83 5.52 -1.06
C ALA A 562 17.93 6.96 -1.56
N LEU A 563 19.01 7.27 -2.24
CA LEU A 563 19.25 8.58 -2.85
C LEU A 563 18.83 8.51 -4.31
N VAL A 564 17.75 9.21 -4.64
CA VAL A 564 17.12 9.22 -5.96
C VAL A 564 17.51 10.47 -6.71
N ASN A 565 18.06 10.29 -7.92
CA ASN A 565 18.54 11.37 -8.75
C ASN A 565 18.05 11.22 -10.19
N ARG A 566 17.64 12.35 -10.80
CA ARG A 566 17.36 12.46 -12.24
C ARG A 566 18.20 13.52 -12.93
N GLY A 567 19.19 14.05 -12.24
CA GLY A 567 20.09 15.06 -12.74
C GLY A 567 21.36 14.48 -13.35
N GLU A 568 22.27 15.40 -13.65
CA GLU A 568 23.60 15.10 -14.20
C GLU A 568 24.50 14.44 -13.15
N LYS A 569 25.67 13.95 -13.58
CA LYS A 569 26.73 13.49 -12.70
C LYS A 569 27.12 14.56 -11.70
N ARG A 570 27.15 14.23 -10.42
CA ARG A 570 27.44 15.20 -9.35
C ARG A 570 27.72 14.56 -8.00
N GLU A 571 28.07 15.39 -7.03
CA GLU A 571 28.20 15.04 -5.63
C GLU A 571 27.08 15.70 -4.81
N VAL A 572 26.58 15.01 -3.80
CA VAL A 572 25.63 15.52 -2.82
C VAL A 572 26.08 15.18 -1.41
N LYS A 573 25.60 15.98 -0.45
CA LYS A 573 25.84 15.78 0.97
C LYS A 573 24.52 15.61 1.70
N LEU A 574 24.45 14.58 2.54
CA LEU A 574 23.30 14.31 3.40
C LEU A 574 23.73 14.38 4.87
N ASP A 575 22.85 14.95 5.69
CA ASP A 575 23.03 15.01 7.13
C ASP A 575 22.71 13.66 7.78
N LEU A 576 23.65 13.13 8.55
CA LEU A 576 23.53 11.84 9.25
C LEU A 576 23.11 11.99 10.71
N PHE A 577 22.50 13.10 11.11
CA PHE A 577 21.98 13.25 12.46
C PHE A 577 21.01 12.11 12.80
N ALA A 578 21.22 11.46 13.95
CA ALA A 578 20.49 10.29 14.47
C ALA A 578 20.78 8.95 13.76
N LEU A 579 21.55 8.92 12.66
CA LEU A 579 21.84 7.70 11.92
C LEU A 579 23.16 7.04 12.38
N PRO A 580 23.25 5.69 12.35
CA PRO A 580 24.51 4.98 12.45
C PRO A 580 25.38 5.33 11.23
N SER A 581 26.69 5.47 11.44
CA SER A 581 27.58 5.96 10.37
C SER A 581 29.02 5.42 10.43
N ASP A 582 29.26 4.33 11.19
CA ASP A 582 30.62 3.79 11.35
C ASP A 582 31.09 3.07 10.08
N ARG A 583 30.17 2.44 9.38
CA ARG A 583 30.40 1.71 8.12
C ARG A 583 29.40 2.11 7.06
N VAL A 584 29.84 2.09 5.79
CA VAL A 584 29.03 2.43 4.63
C VAL A 584 29.32 1.46 3.49
N GLU A 585 28.28 1.00 2.80
CA GLU A 585 28.36 0.12 1.64
C GLU A 585 27.29 0.52 0.61
N ILE A 586 27.66 0.50 -0.67
CA ILE A 586 26.69 0.64 -1.75
C ILE A 586 26.09 -0.73 -2.05
N VAL A 587 24.80 -0.87 -1.82
CA VAL A 587 24.02 -2.09 -2.08
C VAL A 587 23.59 -2.15 -3.55
N TYR A 588 23.28 -0.98 -4.14
CA TYR A 588 22.95 -0.83 -5.54
C TYR A 588 23.42 0.54 -6.06
N GLY A 589 23.93 0.55 -7.29
CA GLY A 589 24.50 1.73 -7.94
C GLY A 589 26.01 1.58 -8.17
N LYS A 590 26.60 2.53 -8.90
CA LYS A 590 28.01 2.51 -9.32
C LYS A 590 28.85 3.64 -8.72
N GLY A 591 28.19 4.62 -8.08
CA GLY A 591 28.85 5.77 -7.49
C GLY A 591 29.70 5.44 -6.27
N GLU A 592 30.14 6.46 -5.57
CA GLU A 592 30.90 6.33 -4.31
C GLU A 592 30.10 6.95 -3.16
N ALA A 593 30.23 6.35 -1.98
CA ALA A 593 29.66 6.86 -0.74
C ALA A 593 30.71 6.84 0.37
N LYS A 594 30.86 7.97 1.07
CA LYS A 594 31.83 8.11 2.17
C LYS A 594 31.22 8.94 3.30
N THR A 595 31.48 8.54 4.53
CA THR A 595 31.10 9.32 5.72
C THR A 595 32.24 10.21 6.17
N GLU A 596 31.94 11.50 6.41
CA GLU A 596 32.87 12.47 6.99
C GLU A 596 32.17 13.15 8.18
N GLY A 597 32.54 12.74 9.40
CA GLY A 597 31.87 13.21 10.61
C GLY A 597 30.38 12.80 10.62
N LYS A 598 29.50 13.77 10.53
CA LYS A 598 28.03 13.58 10.47
C LYS A 598 27.45 13.93 9.09
N GLU A 599 28.26 13.84 8.05
CA GLU A 599 27.82 14.01 6.66
C GLU A 599 28.10 12.74 5.87
N LEU A 600 27.18 12.37 5.00
CA LEU A 600 27.36 11.36 3.95
C LEU A 600 27.59 12.08 2.62
N ASN A 601 28.80 11.93 2.08
CA ASN A 601 29.13 12.43 0.74
C ASN A 601 28.88 11.31 -0.26
N VAL A 602 28.08 11.57 -1.29
CA VAL A 602 27.74 10.61 -2.34
C VAL A 602 28.02 11.22 -3.70
N SER A 603 28.82 10.52 -4.51
CA SER A 603 28.98 10.83 -5.94
C SER A 603 28.21 9.82 -6.77
N PHE A 604 27.53 10.26 -7.82
CA PHE A 604 26.79 9.39 -8.73
C PHE A 604 26.81 9.92 -10.17
N GLU A 605 26.58 9.01 -11.10
CA GLU A 605 26.51 9.32 -12.52
C GLU A 605 25.17 9.99 -12.89
N GLU A 606 25.03 10.42 -14.14
CA GLU A 606 23.80 11.01 -14.67
C GLU A 606 22.62 10.05 -14.45
N LYS A 607 21.51 10.57 -13.89
CA LYS A 607 20.26 9.85 -13.60
C LYS A 607 20.41 8.61 -12.71
N GLU A 608 21.59 8.37 -12.17
CA GLU A 608 21.83 7.24 -11.29
C GLU A 608 21.17 7.45 -9.92
N SER A 609 20.49 6.43 -9.42
CA SER A 609 20.02 6.35 -8.04
C SER A 609 20.79 5.28 -7.29
N ILE A 610 21.09 5.53 -6.01
CA ILE A 610 21.97 4.69 -5.21
C ILE A 610 21.29 4.25 -3.92
N LEU A 611 21.32 2.94 -3.63
CA LEU A 611 20.94 2.40 -2.34
C LEU A 611 22.18 2.13 -1.50
N ILE A 612 22.28 2.83 -0.38
CA ILE A 612 23.40 2.77 0.54
C ILE A 612 22.95 2.11 1.83
N LYS A 613 23.69 1.11 2.32
CA LYS A 613 23.56 0.55 3.66
C LYS A 613 24.61 1.17 4.57
N MET A 614 24.20 1.50 5.79
CA MET A 614 25.09 2.01 6.84
C MET A 614 24.79 1.27 8.14
N TRP A 615 25.82 1.07 8.97
CA TRP A 615 25.67 0.40 10.27
C TRP A 615 26.78 0.77 11.25
N LYS A 616 26.60 0.39 12.54
CA LYS A 616 27.62 0.47 13.59
C LYS A 616 28.66 -0.62 13.47
#